data_534491a5607d4739a1ee34a5f941d15c
#
_entry.id   534491a5607d4739a1ee34a5f941d15c
#
_cell.length_a   1.000
_cell.length_b   1.000
_cell.length_c   1.000
_cell.angle_alpha   90.00
_cell.angle_beta   90.00
_cell.angle_gamma   90.00
#
_symmetry.space_group_name_H-M   'P 1'
#
loop_
_entity.id
_entity.type
_entity.pdbx_description
1 polymer ?
#
loop_
_entity_poly.entity_id
_entity_poly.type
_entity_poly.pdbx_seq_one_letter_code
_entity_poly.pdbx_strand_id
1 'polypeptide(L)'
;VAIRDADGQPDLVMDLPVIRDGRLAWLDGGVLHSMLLNALRGRPCRAVVERVSAMPRQGIASSFAFGVGLGSILGVLQTLQLPIELVTPARWKLALGLSRDKRASLDKARLLFPGADLTLAKHDGRAEALLIAYFAQSRRREVA
;
A
#
# COMPACT_ATOMS: atom_id res chain seq x y z
N VAL A 1 0.46 -4.32 -1.63
CA VAL A 1 -0.22 -3.56 -2.71
C VAL A 1 -1.69 -3.94 -2.74
N ALA A 2 -2.56 -2.98 -2.95
CA ALA A 2 -3.97 -3.21 -3.21
C ALA A 2 -4.44 -2.28 -4.34
N ILE A 3 -5.25 -2.82 -5.24
CA ILE A 3 -5.97 -2.06 -6.27
C ILE A 3 -7.47 -2.25 -6.00
N ARG A 4 -8.24 -1.18 -6.11
CA ARG A 4 -9.70 -1.20 -6.02
C ARG A 4 -10.29 -0.64 -7.30
N ASP A 5 -11.39 -1.22 -7.73
CA ASP A 5 -12.16 -0.74 -8.89
C ASP A 5 -12.98 0.53 -8.55
N ALA A 6 -13.72 1.03 -9.52
CA ALA A 6 -14.56 2.21 -9.37
C ALA A 6 -15.69 1.99 -8.34
N ASP A 7 -16.19 0.76 -8.22
CA ASP A 7 -17.26 0.39 -7.29
C ASP A 7 -16.72 0.17 -5.87
N GLY A 8 -15.39 0.15 -5.73
CA GLY A 8 -14.71 0.03 -4.46
C GLY A 8 -14.43 -1.41 -4.04
N GLN A 9 -14.56 -2.37 -4.95
CA GLN A 9 -14.19 -3.75 -4.66
C GLN A 9 -12.69 -3.99 -4.86
N PRO A 10 -12.08 -4.88 -4.08
CA PRO A 10 -10.69 -5.29 -4.31
C PRO A 10 -10.55 -5.99 -5.66
N ASP A 11 -9.72 -5.43 -6.53
CA ASP A 11 -9.37 -5.99 -7.84
C ASP A 11 -8.05 -6.78 -7.77
N LEU A 12 -7.13 -6.30 -6.93
CA LEU A 12 -5.87 -6.97 -6.63
C LEU A 12 -5.45 -6.69 -5.19
N VAL A 13 -5.05 -7.73 -4.46
CA VAL A 13 -4.41 -7.61 -3.14
C VAL A 13 -3.25 -8.59 -3.08
N MET A 14 -2.05 -8.07 -2.83
CA MET A 14 -0.84 -8.90 -2.83
C MET A 14 0.28 -8.29 -2.00
N ASP A 15 1.23 -9.11 -1.62
CA ASP A 15 2.49 -8.65 -1.04
C ASP A 15 3.35 -7.96 -2.13
N LEU A 16 4.28 -7.13 -1.71
CA LEU A 16 5.27 -6.57 -2.63
C LEU A 16 6.22 -7.68 -3.09
N PRO A 17 6.50 -7.77 -4.39
CA PRO A 17 7.49 -8.72 -4.90
C PRO A 17 8.90 -8.31 -4.41
N VAL A 18 9.68 -9.28 -3.97
CA VAL A 18 11.02 -9.05 -3.44
C VAL A 18 12.04 -9.97 -4.08
N ILE A 19 13.20 -9.42 -4.41
CA ILE A 19 14.42 -10.17 -4.73
C ILE A 19 15.15 -10.43 -3.43
N ARG A 20 15.72 -11.64 -3.28
CA ARG A 20 16.53 -12.04 -2.15
C ARG A 20 17.89 -12.50 -2.63
N ASP A 21 18.93 -11.97 -1.98
CA ASP A 21 20.31 -12.39 -2.16
C ASP A 21 20.96 -12.55 -0.78
N GLY A 22 21.12 -13.76 -0.34
CA GLY A 22 21.55 -14.07 1.01
C GLY A 22 20.63 -13.45 2.07
N ARG A 23 21.16 -12.51 2.86
CA ARG A 23 20.42 -11.77 3.89
C ARG A 23 19.79 -10.48 3.38
N LEU A 24 20.11 -10.10 2.18
CA LEU A 24 19.56 -8.88 1.56
C LEU A 24 18.21 -9.18 0.92
N ALA A 25 17.30 -8.24 1.03
CA ALA A 25 16.02 -8.30 0.35
C ALA A 25 15.63 -6.88 -0.08
N TRP A 26 15.21 -6.74 -1.33
CA TRP A 26 14.72 -5.46 -1.86
C TRP A 26 13.56 -5.66 -2.82
N LEU A 27 12.85 -4.59 -3.13
CA LEU A 27 11.73 -4.63 -4.05
C LEU A 27 12.17 -5.08 -5.45
N ASP A 28 11.45 -6.04 -6.02
CA ASP A 28 11.53 -6.33 -7.46
C ASP A 28 10.67 -5.32 -8.22
N GLY A 29 11.31 -4.23 -8.62
CA GLY A 29 10.62 -3.15 -9.34
C GLY A 29 10.11 -3.56 -10.71
N GLY A 30 10.81 -4.48 -11.41
CA GLY A 30 10.39 -4.99 -12.71
C GLY A 30 9.13 -5.83 -12.63
N VAL A 31 9.09 -6.75 -11.66
CA VAL A 31 7.89 -7.56 -11.40
C VAL A 31 6.74 -6.67 -10.92
N LEU A 32 6.97 -5.72 -10.00
CA LEU A 32 5.93 -4.80 -9.55
C LEU A 32 5.36 -3.97 -10.71
N HIS A 33 6.22 -3.43 -11.57
CA HIS A 33 5.81 -2.68 -12.77
C HIS A 33 4.88 -3.52 -13.66
N SER A 34 5.31 -4.73 -14.01
CA SER A 34 4.56 -5.63 -14.89
C SER A 34 3.21 -6.04 -14.28
N MET A 35 3.18 -6.30 -12.98
CA MET A 35 1.94 -6.66 -12.26
C MET A 35 0.95 -5.49 -12.24
N LEU A 36 1.42 -4.27 -11.95
CA LEU A 36 0.58 -3.08 -11.97
C LEU A 36 0.06 -2.78 -13.38
N LEU A 37 0.92 -2.82 -14.38
CA LEU A 37 0.55 -2.61 -15.78
C LEU A 37 -0.58 -3.57 -16.21
N ASN A 38 -0.41 -4.86 -15.92
CA ASN A 38 -1.40 -5.89 -16.22
C ASN A 38 -2.72 -5.70 -15.46
N ALA A 39 -2.66 -5.34 -14.19
CA ALA A 39 -3.84 -5.16 -13.37
C ALA A 39 -4.61 -3.88 -13.74
N LEU A 40 -3.91 -2.81 -14.09
CA LEU A 40 -4.54 -1.54 -14.48
C LEU A 40 -5.23 -1.61 -15.84
N ARG A 41 -4.72 -2.40 -16.78
CA ARG A 41 -5.31 -2.60 -18.11
C ARG A 41 -5.67 -1.28 -18.84
N GLY A 42 -4.82 -0.26 -18.69
CA GLY A 42 -5.05 1.07 -19.26
C GLY A 42 -6.16 1.89 -18.60
N ARG A 43 -6.76 1.41 -17.52
CA ARG A 43 -7.77 2.17 -16.76
C ARG A 43 -7.16 3.39 -16.07
N PRO A 44 -7.83 4.55 -16.08
CA PRO A 44 -7.40 5.68 -15.30
C PRO A 44 -7.28 5.33 -13.82
N CYS A 45 -6.12 5.57 -13.25
CA CYS A 45 -5.81 5.24 -11.85
C CYS A 45 -4.96 6.34 -11.22
N ARG A 46 -4.99 6.42 -9.91
CA ARG A 46 -4.04 7.18 -9.09
C ARG A 46 -3.45 6.27 -8.02
N ALA A 47 -2.24 6.53 -7.64
CA ALA A 47 -1.56 5.82 -6.56
C ALA A 47 -1.63 6.64 -5.26
N VAL A 48 -1.93 5.97 -4.17
CA VAL A 48 -1.79 6.53 -2.82
C VAL A 48 -0.79 5.67 -2.07
N VAL A 49 0.28 6.29 -1.62
CA VAL A 49 1.41 5.60 -0.99
C VAL A 49 1.58 6.12 0.43
N GLU A 50 1.75 5.20 1.38
CA GLU A 50 2.04 5.60 2.74
C GLU A 50 3.41 6.28 2.81
N ARG A 51 3.42 7.50 3.33
CA ARG A 51 4.65 8.24 3.58
C ARG A 51 5.33 7.68 4.81
N VAL A 52 6.39 6.91 4.61
CA VAL A 52 7.27 6.48 5.69
C VAL A 52 8.30 7.57 6.01
N SER A 53 8.69 7.65 7.27
CA SER A 53 9.75 8.54 7.76
C SER A 53 10.61 7.79 8.77
N ALA A 54 11.86 8.20 8.90
CA ALA A 54 12.72 7.68 9.96
C ALA A 54 12.08 7.99 11.33
N MET A 55 12.08 7.01 12.22
CA MET A 55 11.56 7.17 13.58
C MET A 55 12.70 7.31 14.57
N PRO A 56 12.52 8.09 15.66
CA PRO A 56 13.48 8.12 16.74
C PRO A 56 13.79 6.69 17.22
N ARG A 57 15.07 6.39 17.43
CA ARG A 57 15.57 5.06 17.84
C ARG A 57 15.45 3.95 16.79
N GLN A 58 15.07 4.26 15.56
CA GLN A 58 15.16 3.31 14.46
C GLN A 58 16.63 3.17 14.04
N GLY A 59 17.11 1.94 13.85
CA GLY A 59 18.48 1.69 13.40
C GLY A 59 18.73 2.28 12.00
N ILE A 60 19.96 2.75 11.75
CA ILE A 60 20.38 3.37 10.48
C ILE A 60 20.06 2.44 9.30
N ALA A 61 20.42 1.14 9.40
CA ALA A 61 20.16 0.16 8.36
C ALA A 61 18.66 0.01 8.04
N SER A 62 17.80 0.01 9.06
CA SER A 62 16.35 -0.05 8.87
C SER A 62 15.82 1.22 8.20
N SER A 63 16.29 2.39 8.63
CA SER A 63 15.88 3.66 8.02
C SER A 63 16.29 3.75 6.56
N PHE A 64 17.51 3.29 6.24
CA PHE A 64 17.98 3.21 4.87
C PHE A 64 17.16 2.25 4.02
N ALA A 65 16.88 1.03 4.52
CA ALA A 65 16.06 0.04 3.82
C ALA A 65 14.63 0.56 3.54
N PHE A 66 14.01 1.26 4.50
CA PHE A 66 12.71 1.91 4.29
C PHE A 66 12.77 2.98 3.22
N GLY A 67 13.81 3.82 3.22
CA GLY A 67 14.00 4.86 2.22
C GLY A 67 14.17 4.27 0.81
N VAL A 68 15.00 3.24 0.67
CA VAL A 68 15.20 2.51 -0.59
C VAL A 68 13.89 1.89 -1.06
N GLY A 69 13.14 1.22 -0.18
CA GLY A 69 11.85 0.62 -0.52
C GLY A 69 10.83 1.65 -1.02
N LEU A 70 10.68 2.77 -0.31
CA LEU A 70 9.79 3.85 -0.73
C LEU A 70 10.23 4.43 -2.08
N GLY A 71 11.52 4.74 -2.24
CA GLY A 71 12.06 5.29 -3.48
C GLY A 71 11.83 4.36 -4.67
N SER A 72 12.02 3.05 -4.49
CA SER A 72 11.77 2.05 -5.52
C SER A 72 10.29 1.99 -5.93
N ILE A 73 9.37 2.03 -4.96
CA ILE A 73 7.92 2.08 -5.24
C ILE A 73 7.57 3.35 -6.04
N LEU A 74 8.05 4.51 -5.59
CA LEU A 74 7.80 5.78 -6.28
C LEU A 74 8.35 5.77 -7.70
N GLY A 75 9.55 5.23 -7.91
CA GLY A 75 10.16 5.07 -9.24
C GLY A 75 9.28 4.24 -10.17
N VAL A 76 8.78 3.09 -9.71
CA VAL A 76 7.86 2.24 -10.50
C VAL A 76 6.58 2.99 -10.84
N LEU A 77 5.96 3.68 -9.89
CA LEU A 77 4.72 4.43 -10.14
C LEU A 77 4.93 5.59 -11.12
N GLN A 78 6.10 6.23 -11.08
CA GLN A 78 6.48 7.30 -12.02
C GLN A 78 6.66 6.76 -13.45
N THR A 79 7.27 5.58 -13.63
CA THR A 79 7.38 4.97 -14.97
C THR A 79 6.01 4.62 -15.56
N LEU A 80 5.02 4.32 -14.72
CA LEU A 80 3.63 4.11 -15.11
C LEU A 80 2.84 5.41 -15.29
N GLN A 81 3.48 6.57 -15.08
CA GLN A 81 2.87 7.90 -15.18
C GLN A 81 1.61 8.07 -14.32
N LEU A 82 1.54 7.39 -13.19
CA LEU A 82 0.41 7.49 -12.28
C LEU A 82 0.51 8.76 -11.42
N PRO A 83 -0.57 9.53 -11.26
CA PRO A 83 -0.63 10.56 -10.23
C PRO A 83 -0.41 9.95 -8.85
N ILE A 84 0.53 10.49 -8.07
CA ILE A 84 0.92 9.94 -6.76
C ILE A 84 0.51 10.91 -5.65
N GLU A 85 -0.22 10.40 -4.67
CA GLU A 85 -0.50 11.09 -3.39
C GLU A 85 0.25 10.36 -2.26
N LEU A 86 0.99 11.12 -1.44
CA LEU A 86 1.60 10.60 -0.22
C LEU A 86 0.70 10.88 0.99
N VAL A 87 0.42 9.85 1.78
CA VAL A 87 -0.41 9.96 2.99
C VAL A 87 0.34 9.48 4.22
N THR A 88 0.24 10.21 5.32
CA THR A 88 0.86 9.77 6.59
C THR A 88 -0.01 8.72 7.28
N PRO A 89 0.60 7.77 8.06
CA PRO A 89 -0.16 6.81 8.86
C PRO A 89 -1.18 7.46 9.77
N ALA A 90 -0.82 8.57 10.42
CA ALA A 90 -1.73 9.29 11.31
C ALA A 90 -2.99 9.78 10.59
N ARG A 91 -2.86 10.26 9.36
CA ARG A 91 -3.97 10.84 8.61
C ARG A 91 -5.01 9.78 8.22
N TRP A 92 -4.59 8.70 7.60
CA TRP A 92 -5.54 7.69 7.13
C TRP A 92 -6.10 6.84 8.29
N LYS A 93 -5.27 6.54 9.32
CA LYS A 93 -5.73 5.81 10.51
C LYS A 93 -6.76 6.62 11.29
N LEU A 94 -6.53 7.91 11.51
CA LEU A 94 -7.50 8.79 12.17
C LEU A 94 -8.82 8.86 11.41
N ALA A 95 -8.77 9.04 10.09
CA ALA A 95 -9.98 9.10 9.27
C ALA A 95 -10.81 7.81 9.29
N LEU A 96 -10.17 6.67 9.52
CA LEU A 96 -10.84 5.36 9.62
C LEU A 96 -11.14 4.94 11.07
N GLY A 97 -10.90 5.79 12.06
CA GLY A 97 -11.10 5.48 13.47
C GLY A 97 -10.18 4.37 13.97
N LEU A 98 -8.95 4.29 13.46
CA LEU A 98 -7.98 3.24 13.79
C LEU A 98 -6.92 3.73 14.76
N SER A 99 -6.54 2.86 15.69
CA SER A 99 -5.37 3.04 16.54
C SER A 99 -4.07 2.73 15.77
N ARG A 100 -2.94 2.81 16.49
CA ARG A 100 -1.63 2.38 15.94
C ARG A 100 -1.46 0.85 15.91
N ASP A 101 -2.39 0.12 16.51
CA ASP A 101 -2.35 -1.33 16.55
C ASP A 101 -2.59 -1.93 15.15
N LYS A 102 -1.65 -2.77 14.70
CA LYS A 102 -1.73 -3.46 13.42
C LYS A 102 -2.90 -4.44 13.34
N ARG A 103 -3.25 -5.05 14.48
CA ARG A 103 -4.37 -5.97 14.55
C ARG A 103 -5.70 -5.26 14.27
N ALA A 104 -5.88 -4.05 14.78
CA ALA A 104 -7.05 -3.24 14.49
C ALA A 104 -7.20 -2.93 12.99
N SER A 105 -6.09 -2.68 12.29
CA SER A 105 -6.09 -2.50 10.84
C SER A 105 -6.52 -3.78 10.12
N LEU A 106 -5.97 -4.94 10.51
CA LEU A 106 -6.32 -6.22 9.90
C LEU A 106 -7.79 -6.58 10.10
N ASP A 107 -8.30 -6.43 11.31
CA ASP A 107 -9.71 -6.74 11.64
C ASP A 107 -10.68 -5.79 10.90
N LYS A 108 -10.36 -4.51 10.82
CA LYS A 108 -11.14 -3.53 10.05
C LYS A 108 -11.16 -3.87 8.56
N ALA A 109 -10.02 -4.26 7.98
CA ALA A 109 -9.95 -4.64 6.58
C ALA A 109 -10.74 -5.92 6.29
N ARG A 110 -10.70 -6.91 7.16
CA ARG A 110 -11.53 -8.13 7.06
C ARG A 110 -13.01 -7.84 7.07
N LEU A 111 -13.43 -6.90 7.93
CA LEU A 111 -14.83 -6.48 8.00
C LEU A 111 -15.29 -5.78 6.72
N LEU A 112 -14.46 -4.90 6.16
CA LEU A 112 -14.79 -4.12 4.97
C LEU A 112 -14.66 -4.94 3.67
N PHE A 113 -13.77 -5.93 3.66
CA PHE A 113 -13.41 -6.71 2.46
C PHE A 113 -13.37 -8.21 2.77
N PRO A 114 -14.52 -8.83 3.07
CA PRO A 114 -14.58 -10.23 3.49
C PRO A 114 -14.07 -11.21 2.41
N GLY A 115 -14.08 -10.80 1.14
CA GLY A 115 -13.54 -11.60 0.02
C GLY A 115 -12.03 -11.43 -0.22
N ALA A 116 -11.34 -10.54 0.49
CA ALA A 116 -9.92 -10.35 0.32
C ALA A 116 -9.11 -11.42 1.06
N ASP A 117 -7.96 -11.82 0.48
CA ASP A 117 -7.04 -12.76 1.15
C ASP A 117 -6.28 -12.08 2.29
N LEU A 118 -6.95 -12.03 3.45
CA LEU A 118 -6.46 -11.48 4.72
C LEU A 118 -6.48 -12.51 5.85
N THR A 119 -6.40 -13.79 5.52
CA THR A 119 -6.58 -14.91 6.46
C THR A 119 -5.49 -14.99 7.53
N LEU A 120 -4.25 -14.64 7.20
CA LEU A 120 -3.10 -14.77 8.08
C LEU A 120 -2.80 -13.48 8.86
N ALA A 121 -2.25 -13.63 10.06
CA ALA A 121 -1.83 -12.48 10.88
C ALA A 121 -0.75 -11.62 10.21
N LYS A 122 0.10 -12.23 9.36
CA LYS A 122 1.15 -11.54 8.59
C LYS A 122 0.62 -10.71 7.40
N HIS A 123 -0.69 -10.76 7.10
CA HIS A 123 -1.32 -9.98 6.03
C HIS A 123 -1.64 -8.53 6.44
N ASP A 124 -1.03 -8.03 7.54
CA ASP A 124 -1.18 -6.66 7.99
C ASP A 124 -0.83 -5.63 6.90
N GLY A 125 0.23 -5.86 6.12
CA GLY A 125 0.61 -5.00 5.00
C GLY A 125 -0.43 -4.97 3.87
N ARG A 126 -1.07 -6.10 3.56
CA ARG A 126 -2.17 -6.18 2.58
C ARG A 126 -3.40 -5.41 3.08
N ALA A 127 -3.72 -5.60 4.36
CA ALA A 127 -4.84 -4.93 5.02
C ALA A 127 -4.66 -3.40 5.02
N GLU A 128 -3.49 -2.91 5.40
CA GLU A 128 -3.20 -1.47 5.39
C GLU A 128 -3.24 -0.90 3.97
N ALA A 129 -2.74 -1.61 2.95
CA ALA A 129 -2.86 -1.19 1.56
C ALA A 129 -4.31 -1.05 1.11
N LEU A 130 -5.19 -2.01 1.45
CA LEU A 130 -6.63 -1.93 1.17
C LEU A 130 -7.30 -0.75 1.89
N LEU A 131 -6.96 -0.52 3.16
CA LEU A 131 -7.50 0.57 3.95
C LEU A 131 -7.06 1.94 3.43
N ILE A 132 -5.82 2.07 2.96
CA ILE A 132 -5.32 3.30 2.33
C ILE A 132 -6.07 3.55 1.01
N ALA A 133 -6.29 2.52 0.20
CA ALA A 133 -7.07 2.64 -1.04
C ALA A 133 -8.54 2.99 -0.75
N TYR A 134 -9.13 2.43 0.31
CA TYR A 134 -10.48 2.78 0.79
C TYR A 134 -10.56 4.24 1.23
N PHE A 135 -9.64 4.68 2.08
CA PHE A 135 -9.54 6.06 2.52
C PHE A 135 -9.42 7.04 1.36
N ALA A 136 -8.59 6.71 0.37
CA ALA A 136 -8.41 7.56 -0.81
C ALA A 136 -9.69 7.69 -1.64
N GLN A 137 -10.49 6.63 -1.75
CA GLN A 137 -11.72 6.62 -2.52
C GLN A 137 -12.87 7.32 -1.78
N SER A 138 -13.01 7.14 -0.46
CA SER A 138 -14.06 7.80 0.33
C SER A 138 -13.96 9.33 0.26
N ARG A 139 -12.75 9.87 0.35
CA ARG A 139 -12.52 11.32 0.21
C ARG A 139 -12.95 11.90 -1.13
N ARG A 140 -12.92 11.12 -2.21
CA ARG A 140 -13.36 11.59 -3.53
C ARG A 140 -14.89 11.72 -3.60
N ARG A 141 -15.62 10.90 -2.86
CA ARG A 141 -17.09 10.96 -2.80
C ARG A 141 -17.61 12.13 -1.97
N GLU A 142 -16.78 12.63 -1.04
CA GLU A 142 -17.13 13.80 -0.21
C GLU A 142 -16.93 15.15 -0.93
N VAL A 143 -16.15 15.17 -2.01
CA VAL A 143 -15.78 16.41 -2.76
C VAL A 143 -16.52 16.49 -4.10
N ALA A 144 -17.22 15.46 -4.50
CA ALA A 144 -18.04 15.43 -5.74
C ALA A 144 -19.51 15.68 -5.45
#